data_619fc65b534d921a14e58af5eb068a05
#
_entry.id   619fc65b534d921a14e58af5eb068a05
#
_cell.length_a   1.000
_cell.length_b   1.000
_cell.length_c   1.000
_cell.angle_alpha   90.00
_cell.angle_beta   90.00
_cell.angle_gamma   90.00
#
_symmetry.space_group_name_H-M   'P 1'
#
loop_
_entity.id
_entity.type
_entity.pdbx_description
1 polymer ?
#
loop_
_entity_poly.entity_id
_entity_poly.type
_entity_poly.pdbx_seq_one_letter_code
_entity_poly.pdbx_strand_id
1 'polypeptide(L)'
;GLGDVYKRQLETGAIAYLEGQSNHTIAFRADIDALPIFEENDIDYRSKTDNVMHACGHDGHTTALMLFVKRCKAMADKGELPHNVVFIFQPAEETGGGANRLIKAGAFEKYPIEAVFGIHVNPFAEEGKVVIRDEEITASATEYRFYLNGLSSHVADKEQGHSCGEALQHVLAQVGQIQQYHLNGLKRNIVHMGHFEAGEAINTVPSHGYLEGT
;
A
#
# COMPACT_ATOMS: atom_id res chain seq x y z
N GLY A 1 15.83 1.70 27.90
CA GLY A 1 15.34 0.94 26.74
C GLY A 1 13.84 0.77 26.81
N LEU A 2 13.20 0.60 25.68
CA LEU A 2 11.80 0.17 25.60
C LEU A 2 11.74 -1.31 26.03
N GLY A 3 11.81 -1.63 27.32
CA GLY A 3 11.83 -2.99 27.89
C GLY A 3 11.12 -4.06 27.07
N ASP A 4 10.46 -5.05 27.60
CA ASP A 4 9.82 -6.21 26.93
C ASP A 4 8.76 -5.90 25.85
N VAL A 5 8.79 -4.73 25.27
CA VAL A 5 7.71 -4.05 24.55
C VAL A 5 7.91 -4.00 23.03
N TYR A 6 9.13 -4.27 22.54
CA TYR A 6 9.41 -4.25 21.09
C TYR A 6 9.44 -5.67 20.52
N LYS A 7 8.60 -5.92 19.51
CA LYS A 7 8.69 -7.12 18.70
C LYS A 7 8.89 -6.77 17.23
N ARG A 8 9.92 -7.36 16.62
CA ARG A 8 10.09 -7.31 15.17
C ARG A 8 9.01 -8.16 14.51
N GLN A 9 8.36 -7.61 13.49
CA GLN A 9 7.25 -8.24 12.77
C GLN A 9 7.55 -8.28 11.27
N LEU A 10 7.27 -9.40 10.60
CA LEU A 10 7.43 -9.54 9.15
C LEU A 10 8.80 -9.04 8.66
N GLU A 11 9.89 -9.46 9.31
CA GLU A 11 11.30 -9.11 9.00
C GLU A 11 11.65 -7.62 9.19
N THR A 12 10.84 -6.69 8.69
CA THR A 12 11.12 -5.25 8.67
C THR A 12 10.19 -4.43 9.56
N GLY A 13 8.98 -4.91 9.83
CA GLY A 13 8.01 -4.21 10.68
C GLY A 13 8.33 -4.27 12.17
N ALA A 14 7.65 -3.43 12.93
CA ALA A 14 7.80 -3.38 14.38
C ALA A 14 6.48 -3.04 15.08
N ILE A 15 6.28 -3.62 16.27
CA ILE A 15 5.24 -3.23 17.19
C ILE A 15 5.88 -2.88 18.52
N ALA A 16 5.52 -1.72 19.08
CA ALA A 16 5.90 -1.33 20.43
C ALA A 16 4.63 -1.07 21.26
N TYR A 17 4.74 -1.26 22.57
CA TYR A 17 3.64 -1.05 23.51
C TYR A 17 4.13 -0.24 24.69
N LEU A 18 3.31 0.69 25.15
CA LEU A 18 3.49 1.42 26.40
C LEU A 18 2.24 1.26 27.24
N GLU A 19 2.44 0.87 28.49
CA GLU A 19 1.39 0.80 29.49
C GLU A 19 1.03 2.21 29.99
N GLY A 20 -0.26 2.49 30.08
CA GLY A 20 -0.82 3.71 30.61
C GLY A 20 -1.58 3.49 31.91
N GLN A 21 -2.32 4.54 32.36
CA GLN A 21 -3.05 4.51 33.62
C GLN A 21 -4.38 3.76 33.57
N SER A 22 -4.95 3.55 32.40
CA SER A 22 -6.24 2.88 32.21
C SER A 22 -6.09 1.55 31.45
N ASN A 23 -7.16 0.75 31.48
CA ASN A 23 -7.22 -0.50 30.71
C ASN A 23 -7.58 -0.29 29.22
N HIS A 24 -7.84 0.94 28.80
CA HIS A 24 -8.12 1.25 27.40
C HIS A 24 -6.84 1.22 26.58
N THR A 25 -6.89 0.62 25.40
CA THR A 25 -5.74 0.51 24.49
C THR A 25 -6.06 1.13 23.14
N ILE A 26 -5.25 2.09 22.73
CA ILE A 26 -5.32 2.72 21.41
C ILE A 26 -4.05 2.44 20.64
N ALA A 27 -4.13 2.41 19.32
CA ALA A 27 -2.98 2.17 18.46
C ALA A 27 -2.72 3.34 17.51
N PHE A 28 -1.45 3.56 17.20
CA PHE A 28 -1.01 4.51 16.18
C PHE A 28 -0.15 3.78 15.16
N ARG A 29 -0.44 4.01 13.89
CA ARG A 29 0.17 3.31 12.74
C ARG A 29 0.91 4.29 11.84
N ALA A 30 2.10 3.90 11.44
CA ALA A 30 2.78 4.42 10.26
C ALA A 30 3.21 3.26 9.35
N ASP A 31 3.09 3.46 8.06
CA ASP A 31 3.76 2.67 7.04
C ASP A 31 5.26 3.00 7.00
N ILE A 32 6.08 2.04 6.55
CA ILE A 32 7.53 2.20 6.58
C ILE A 32 8.23 1.79 5.29
N ASP A 33 7.49 1.32 4.30
CA ASP A 33 8.04 0.84 3.03
C ASP A 33 8.32 1.98 2.05
N ALA A 34 9.24 1.73 1.14
CA ALA A 34 9.60 2.61 0.04
C ALA A 34 9.18 1.98 -1.29
N LEU A 35 9.12 2.79 -2.32
CA LEU A 35 8.75 2.41 -3.68
C LEU A 35 9.99 2.17 -4.56
N PRO A 36 9.91 1.29 -5.57
CA PRO A 36 10.99 1.03 -6.53
C PRO A 36 11.05 2.16 -7.57
N ILE A 37 11.36 3.36 -7.12
CA ILE A 37 11.42 4.59 -7.90
C ILE A 37 12.81 5.21 -7.72
N PHE A 38 13.41 5.67 -8.81
CA PHE A 38 14.66 6.47 -8.73
C PHE A 38 14.34 7.87 -8.19
N GLU A 39 15.04 8.29 -7.15
CA GLU A 39 14.85 9.61 -6.56
C GLU A 39 15.64 10.68 -7.31
N GLU A 40 14.93 11.58 -7.97
CA GLU A 40 15.50 12.71 -8.74
C GLU A 40 15.68 13.97 -7.90
N ASN A 41 15.22 13.98 -6.63
CA ASN A 41 15.35 15.15 -5.77
C ASN A 41 16.82 15.44 -5.43
N ASP A 42 17.20 16.72 -5.47
CA ASP A 42 18.50 17.20 -5.02
C ASP A 42 18.38 17.75 -3.60
N ILE A 43 18.38 16.85 -2.61
CA ILE A 43 18.23 17.16 -1.19
C ILE A 43 19.25 16.35 -0.37
N ASP A 44 19.68 16.90 0.76
CA ASP A 44 20.71 16.30 1.61
C ASP A 44 20.34 14.92 2.18
N TYR A 45 19.03 14.62 2.31
CA TYR A 45 18.48 13.38 2.85
C TYR A 45 17.84 12.49 1.79
N ARG A 46 18.19 12.66 0.53
CA ARG A 46 17.76 11.76 -0.56
C ARG A 46 18.16 10.31 -0.29
N SER A 47 17.45 9.39 -0.92
CA SER A 47 17.78 7.97 -0.86
C SER A 47 19.24 7.71 -1.26
N LYS A 48 19.89 6.83 -0.51
CA LYS A 48 21.25 6.33 -0.80
C LYS A 48 21.24 4.99 -1.54
N THR A 49 20.07 4.48 -1.84
CA THR A 49 19.86 3.22 -2.56
C THR A 49 19.22 3.53 -3.90
N ASP A 50 19.87 3.16 -4.98
CA ASP A 50 19.38 3.36 -6.34
C ASP A 50 18.03 2.65 -6.53
N ASN A 51 17.12 3.31 -7.23
CA ASN A 51 15.76 2.82 -7.49
C ASN A 51 14.95 2.49 -6.23
N VAL A 52 15.20 3.20 -5.14
CA VAL A 52 14.39 3.13 -3.91
C VAL A 52 14.12 4.53 -3.41
N MET A 53 12.86 4.93 -3.31
CA MET A 53 12.46 6.27 -2.85
C MET A 53 11.22 6.19 -1.97
N HIS A 54 11.18 7.01 -0.92
CA HIS A 54 9.95 7.27 -0.17
C HIS A 54 9.01 8.25 -0.89
N ALA A 55 8.59 7.88 -2.11
CA ALA A 55 7.77 8.76 -2.96
C ALA A 55 6.35 9.00 -2.41
N CYS A 56 5.88 8.16 -1.48
CA CYS A 56 4.59 8.31 -0.80
C CYS A 56 4.70 8.98 0.60
N GLY A 57 5.92 9.36 1.02
CA GLY A 57 6.13 10.08 2.28
C GLY A 57 6.13 9.22 3.56
N HIS A 58 6.30 7.91 3.43
CA HIS A 58 6.30 6.98 4.57
C HIS A 58 7.47 7.22 5.54
N ASP A 59 8.57 7.81 5.11
CA ASP A 59 9.65 8.31 5.95
C ASP A 59 9.19 9.41 6.91
N GLY A 60 8.36 10.34 6.42
CA GLY A 60 7.70 11.36 7.22
C GLY A 60 6.73 10.77 8.23
N HIS A 61 5.89 9.79 7.82
CA HIS A 61 4.97 9.08 8.71
C HIS A 61 5.73 8.35 9.82
N THR A 62 6.77 7.61 9.44
CA THR A 62 7.64 6.89 10.38
C THR A 62 8.29 7.84 11.37
N THR A 63 8.84 8.96 10.90
CA THR A 63 9.48 9.96 11.74
C THR A 63 8.51 10.57 12.73
N ALA A 64 7.31 10.94 12.28
CA ALA A 64 6.26 11.47 13.15
C ALA A 64 5.88 10.47 14.24
N LEU A 65 5.68 9.18 13.88
CA LEU A 65 5.37 8.13 14.84
C LEU A 65 6.52 7.92 15.83
N MET A 66 7.78 7.94 15.40
CA MET A 66 8.95 7.83 16.29
C MET A 66 9.03 8.98 17.30
N LEU A 67 8.76 10.21 16.88
CA LEU A 67 8.69 11.37 17.77
C LEU A 67 7.55 11.23 18.77
N PHE A 68 6.41 10.72 18.33
CA PHE A 68 5.25 10.45 19.20
C PHE A 68 5.54 9.35 20.23
N VAL A 69 6.24 8.26 19.82
CA VAL A 69 6.74 7.23 20.77
C VAL A 69 7.59 7.86 21.86
N LYS A 70 8.54 8.75 21.51
CA LYS A 70 9.38 9.43 22.51
C LYS A 70 8.54 10.29 23.47
N ARG A 71 7.52 10.97 22.96
CA ARG A 71 6.61 11.78 23.78
C ARG A 71 5.82 10.92 24.75
N CYS A 72 5.19 9.86 24.25
CA CYS A 72 4.41 8.91 25.06
C CYS A 72 5.30 8.22 26.09
N LYS A 73 6.52 7.85 25.74
CA LYS A 73 7.48 7.26 26.68
C LYS A 73 7.78 8.23 27.83
N ALA A 74 8.04 9.50 27.53
CA ALA A 74 8.29 10.51 28.56
C ALA A 74 7.09 10.73 29.48
N MET A 75 5.86 10.59 28.96
CA MET A 75 4.63 10.62 29.78
C MET A 75 4.50 9.37 30.64
N ALA A 76 4.75 8.20 30.07
CA ALA A 76 4.70 6.92 30.81
C ALA A 76 5.71 6.90 31.97
N ASP A 77 6.93 7.39 31.75
CA ASP A 77 7.97 7.46 32.78
C ASP A 77 7.59 8.36 33.97
N LYS A 78 6.68 9.30 33.75
CA LYS A 78 6.10 10.17 34.81
C LYS A 78 4.79 9.63 35.37
N GLY A 79 4.27 8.52 34.84
CA GLY A 79 2.94 8.03 35.20
C GLY A 79 1.81 8.93 34.71
N GLU A 80 2.01 9.65 33.61
CA GLU A 80 1.04 10.60 33.03
C GLU A 80 0.40 10.09 31.74
N LEU A 81 0.77 8.90 31.23
CA LEU A 81 0.20 8.33 30.02
C LEU A 81 -1.24 7.83 30.31
N PRO A 82 -2.29 8.42 29.72
CA PRO A 82 -3.67 8.14 30.15
C PRO A 82 -4.15 6.74 29.74
N HIS A 83 -3.71 6.23 28.59
CA HIS A 83 -4.15 4.95 28.02
C HIS A 83 -2.94 4.12 27.61
N ASN A 84 -3.15 2.82 27.50
CA ASN A 84 -2.19 1.93 26.85
C ASN A 84 -2.06 2.32 25.38
N VAL A 85 -0.84 2.34 24.86
CA VAL A 85 -0.59 2.73 23.47
C VAL A 85 0.22 1.65 22.75
N VAL A 86 -0.30 1.21 21.61
CA VAL A 86 0.39 0.34 20.64
C VAL A 86 0.87 1.18 19.47
N PHE A 87 2.14 1.10 19.15
CA PHE A 87 2.74 1.75 17.99
C PHE A 87 3.03 0.70 16.93
N ILE A 88 2.53 0.90 15.72
CA ILE A 88 2.59 -0.05 14.61
C ILE A 88 3.43 0.56 13.49
N PHE A 89 4.62 0.03 13.26
CA PHE A 89 5.46 0.33 12.11
C PHE A 89 5.21 -0.76 11.06
N GLN A 90 4.31 -0.47 10.12
CA GLN A 90 3.79 -1.44 9.17
C GLN A 90 4.63 -1.47 7.90
N PRO A 91 5.21 -2.62 7.50
CA PRO A 91 5.83 -2.80 6.19
C PRO A 91 4.80 -3.12 5.12
N ALA A 92 5.21 -3.03 3.84
CA ALA A 92 4.48 -3.51 2.67
C ALA A 92 3.03 -2.95 2.57
N GLU A 93 2.88 -1.63 2.73
CA GLU A 93 1.62 -0.94 2.49
C GLU A 93 1.31 -0.91 1.00
N GLU A 94 2.28 -0.51 0.19
CA GLU A 94 2.17 -0.32 -1.26
C GLU A 94 2.03 -1.65 -2.02
N THR A 95 2.59 -2.72 -1.47
CA THR A 95 2.56 -4.05 -2.10
C THR A 95 2.50 -5.15 -1.07
N GLY A 96 1.77 -6.22 -1.37
CA GLY A 96 1.78 -7.44 -0.57
C GLY A 96 0.95 -7.42 0.72
N GLY A 97 0.14 -6.37 0.95
CA GLY A 97 -0.87 -6.36 2.01
C GLY A 97 -0.31 -6.51 3.43
N GLY A 98 0.69 -5.70 3.78
CA GLY A 98 1.40 -5.81 5.06
C GLY A 98 0.52 -5.79 6.30
N ALA A 99 -0.54 -4.99 6.34
CA ALA A 99 -1.50 -4.97 7.45
C ALA A 99 -2.19 -6.34 7.62
N ASN A 100 -2.67 -6.93 6.53
CA ASN A 100 -3.30 -8.26 6.56
C ASN A 100 -2.30 -9.36 6.99
N ARG A 101 -1.04 -9.26 6.56
CA ARG A 101 0.03 -10.18 6.98
C ARG A 101 0.32 -10.06 8.48
N LEU A 102 0.33 -8.84 9.04
CA LEU A 102 0.47 -8.62 10.49
C LEU A 102 -0.69 -9.23 11.28
N ILE A 103 -1.93 -9.05 10.80
CA ILE A 103 -3.11 -9.65 11.41
C ILE A 103 -3.01 -11.18 11.39
N LYS A 104 -2.74 -11.77 10.23
CA LYS A 104 -2.60 -13.23 10.08
C LYS A 104 -1.45 -13.82 10.91
N ALA A 105 -0.42 -13.04 11.18
CA ALA A 105 0.69 -13.44 12.07
C ALA A 105 0.35 -13.31 13.56
N GLY A 106 -0.87 -12.94 13.92
CA GLY A 106 -1.29 -12.78 15.33
C GLY A 106 -0.63 -11.60 16.04
N ALA A 107 -0.16 -10.60 15.30
CA ALA A 107 0.64 -9.51 15.84
C ALA A 107 -0.10 -8.70 16.92
N PHE A 108 -1.44 -8.67 16.86
CA PHE A 108 -2.30 -7.86 17.70
C PHE A 108 -3.08 -8.64 18.77
N GLU A 109 -3.04 -9.97 18.74
CA GLU A 109 -3.90 -10.84 19.59
C GLU A 109 -3.83 -10.54 21.08
N LYS A 110 -2.64 -10.12 21.55
CA LYS A 110 -2.45 -9.81 22.97
C LYS A 110 -2.82 -8.37 23.38
N TYR A 111 -3.17 -7.53 22.39
CA TYR A 111 -3.51 -6.12 22.65
C TYR A 111 -5.00 -5.90 22.40
N PRO A 112 -5.81 -5.56 23.41
CA PRO A 112 -7.23 -5.25 23.24
C PRO A 112 -7.38 -3.84 22.63
N ILE A 113 -7.01 -3.67 21.36
CA ILE A 113 -7.02 -2.39 20.66
C ILE A 113 -8.46 -1.99 20.36
N GLU A 114 -8.88 -0.83 20.86
CA GLU A 114 -10.23 -0.27 20.69
C GLU A 114 -10.31 0.66 19.46
N ALA A 115 -9.22 1.37 19.15
CA ALA A 115 -9.14 2.24 17.99
C ALA A 115 -7.72 2.30 17.43
N VAL A 116 -7.63 2.46 16.11
CA VAL A 116 -6.35 2.63 15.39
C VAL A 116 -6.37 3.99 14.70
N PHE A 117 -5.32 4.76 14.91
CA PHE A 117 -5.10 6.05 14.27
C PHE A 117 -3.90 5.96 13.31
N GLY A 118 -4.05 6.54 12.13
CA GLY A 118 -2.98 6.71 11.16
C GLY A 118 -3.06 8.11 10.56
N ILE A 119 -1.92 8.63 10.14
CA ILE A 119 -1.83 9.88 9.38
C ILE A 119 -1.19 9.58 8.04
N HIS A 120 -1.57 10.35 7.03
CA HIS A 120 -0.91 10.35 5.74
C HIS A 120 -0.61 11.79 5.32
N VAL A 121 0.58 12.04 4.78
CA VAL A 121 0.91 13.33 4.20
C VAL A 121 0.01 13.61 3.00
N ASN A 122 -0.42 14.84 2.85
CA ASN A 122 -1.27 15.26 1.73
C ASN A 122 -0.67 16.49 1.07
N PRO A 123 -0.12 16.39 -0.16
CA PRO A 123 0.53 17.49 -0.85
C PRO A 123 -0.44 18.61 -1.26
N PHE A 124 -1.74 18.37 -1.18
CA PHE A 124 -2.78 19.36 -1.51
C PHE A 124 -3.34 20.08 -0.28
N ALA A 125 -2.96 19.68 0.93
CA ALA A 125 -3.32 20.36 2.16
C ALA A 125 -2.30 21.46 2.49
N GLU A 126 -2.77 22.57 3.07
CA GLU A 126 -1.87 23.61 3.58
C GLU A 126 -1.04 23.05 4.74
N GLU A 127 0.23 23.47 4.82
CA GLU A 127 1.13 23.09 5.90
C GLU A 127 0.53 23.41 7.28
N GLY A 128 0.66 22.50 8.22
CA GLY A 128 0.14 22.62 9.58
C GLY A 128 -1.36 22.32 9.72
N LYS A 129 -2.06 21.98 8.63
CA LYS A 129 -3.47 21.56 8.68
C LYS A 129 -3.62 20.05 8.77
N VAL A 130 -4.58 19.59 9.57
CA VAL A 130 -5.03 18.21 9.61
C VAL A 130 -6.41 18.13 8.96
N VAL A 131 -6.52 17.31 7.92
CA VAL A 131 -7.79 17.07 7.21
C VAL A 131 -8.38 15.76 7.69
N ILE A 132 -9.63 15.79 8.13
CA ILE A 132 -10.39 14.62 8.57
C ILE A 132 -11.74 14.57 7.86
N ARG A 133 -12.35 13.42 7.83
CA ARG A 133 -13.71 13.18 7.32
C ARG A 133 -14.49 12.31 8.30
N ASP A 134 -15.80 12.45 8.28
CA ASP A 134 -16.71 11.65 9.10
C ASP A 134 -17.03 10.28 8.45
N GLU A 135 -16.62 10.08 7.19
CA GLU A 135 -16.83 8.87 6.40
C GLU A 135 -15.49 8.32 5.90
N GLU A 136 -15.53 7.34 4.99
CA GLU A 136 -14.35 6.71 4.41
C GLU A 136 -13.43 7.76 3.73
N ILE A 137 -12.16 7.76 4.11
CA ILE A 137 -11.13 8.64 3.54
C ILE A 137 -10.56 8.01 2.26
N THR A 138 -10.34 6.69 2.27
CA THR A 138 -9.76 5.93 1.16
C THR A 138 -10.74 4.89 0.64
N ALA A 139 -10.64 4.55 -0.65
CA ALA A 139 -11.34 3.41 -1.23
C ALA A 139 -10.67 2.10 -0.83
N SER A 140 -11.42 0.99 -0.90
CA SER A 140 -10.80 -0.33 -0.91
C SER A 140 -9.99 -0.52 -2.20
N ALA A 141 -8.84 -1.15 -2.09
CA ALA A 141 -8.03 -1.52 -3.25
C ALA A 141 -8.21 -3.01 -3.57
N THR A 142 -8.30 -3.32 -4.85
CA THR A 142 -8.38 -4.70 -5.36
C THR A 142 -7.50 -4.82 -6.59
N GLU A 143 -6.48 -5.66 -6.51
CA GLU A 143 -5.67 -6.01 -7.66
C GLU A 143 -6.37 -7.08 -8.50
N TYR A 144 -6.28 -6.96 -9.81
CA TYR A 144 -6.75 -7.98 -10.74
C TYR A 144 -5.67 -8.34 -11.75
N ARG A 145 -5.66 -9.60 -12.19
CA ARG A 145 -4.78 -10.11 -13.24
C ARG A 145 -5.56 -10.99 -14.20
N PHE A 146 -5.35 -10.78 -15.48
CA PHE A 146 -5.86 -11.62 -16.55
C PHE A 146 -4.70 -12.25 -17.30
N TYR A 147 -4.71 -13.56 -17.38
CA TYR A 147 -3.77 -14.33 -18.22
C TYR A 147 -4.49 -14.81 -19.46
N LEU A 148 -3.92 -14.52 -20.63
CA LEU A 148 -4.47 -14.85 -21.93
C LEU A 148 -3.60 -15.92 -22.58
N ASN A 149 -4.22 -17.04 -22.95
CA ASN A 149 -3.54 -18.12 -23.62
C ASN A 149 -4.22 -18.36 -24.99
N GLY A 150 -3.45 -18.32 -26.04
CA GLY A 150 -3.86 -18.51 -27.41
C GLY A 150 -3.09 -19.61 -28.11
N LEU A 151 -3.00 -19.50 -29.43
CA LEU A 151 -2.24 -20.39 -30.27
C LEU A 151 -1.38 -19.59 -31.25
N SER A 152 -0.07 -19.82 -31.21
CA SER A 152 0.85 -19.15 -32.14
C SER A 152 0.77 -19.76 -33.55
N SER A 153 0.90 -18.89 -34.54
CA SER A 153 1.12 -19.26 -35.94
C SER A 153 2.03 -18.22 -36.61
N HIS A 154 2.53 -18.54 -37.80
CA HIS A 154 3.21 -17.53 -38.59
C HIS A 154 2.21 -16.47 -39.08
N VAL A 155 2.63 -15.20 -39.16
CA VAL A 155 1.72 -14.09 -39.55
C VAL A 155 1.12 -14.28 -40.94
N ALA A 156 1.78 -15.04 -41.86
CA ALA A 156 1.25 -15.36 -43.16
C ALA A 156 0.07 -16.36 -43.13
N ASP A 157 -0.01 -17.17 -42.05
CA ASP A 157 -1.02 -18.20 -41.81
C ASP A 157 -1.78 -17.87 -40.52
N LYS A 158 -2.06 -16.60 -40.30
CA LYS A 158 -2.65 -16.08 -39.04
C LYS A 158 -3.99 -16.70 -38.66
N GLU A 159 -4.75 -17.18 -39.67
CA GLU A 159 -6.03 -17.85 -39.51
C GLU A 159 -5.92 -19.22 -38.80
N GLN A 160 -4.72 -19.75 -38.68
CA GLN A 160 -4.43 -20.98 -37.94
C GLN A 160 -4.08 -20.70 -36.48
N GLY A 161 -3.91 -19.44 -36.10
CA GLY A 161 -3.61 -19.02 -34.74
C GLY A 161 -4.82 -18.43 -33.99
N HIS A 162 -4.64 -18.24 -32.68
CA HIS A 162 -5.57 -17.51 -31.83
C HIS A 162 -4.79 -16.43 -31.07
N SER A 163 -5.00 -15.16 -31.45
CA SER A 163 -4.19 -14.04 -30.96
C SER A 163 -4.59 -13.60 -29.55
N CYS A 164 -3.68 -13.73 -28.60
CA CYS A 164 -3.80 -13.06 -27.29
C CYS A 164 -3.73 -11.54 -27.40
N GLY A 165 -3.04 -10.98 -28.40
CA GLY A 165 -2.97 -9.54 -28.63
C GLY A 165 -4.34 -8.96 -29.03
N GLU A 166 -5.10 -9.65 -29.87
CA GLU A 166 -6.49 -9.28 -30.18
C GLU A 166 -7.40 -9.37 -28.96
N ALA A 167 -7.33 -10.46 -28.23
CA ALA A 167 -8.11 -10.62 -26.99
C ALA A 167 -7.77 -9.53 -25.96
N LEU A 168 -6.49 -9.18 -25.83
CA LEU A 168 -6.04 -8.11 -24.93
C LEU A 168 -6.62 -6.75 -25.35
N GLN A 169 -6.65 -6.41 -26.63
CA GLN A 169 -7.26 -5.18 -27.13
C GLN A 169 -8.74 -5.08 -26.72
N HIS A 170 -9.49 -6.17 -26.85
CA HIS A 170 -10.89 -6.22 -26.43
C HIS A 170 -11.05 -6.03 -24.92
N VAL A 171 -10.23 -6.70 -24.11
CA VAL A 171 -10.26 -6.51 -22.64
C VAL A 171 -9.93 -5.08 -22.25
N LEU A 172 -8.87 -4.49 -22.81
CA LEU A 172 -8.48 -3.10 -22.55
C LEU A 172 -9.62 -2.12 -22.88
N ALA A 173 -10.26 -2.30 -24.03
CA ALA A 173 -11.38 -1.45 -24.43
C ALA A 173 -12.59 -1.60 -23.47
N GLN A 174 -12.92 -2.82 -23.07
CA GLN A 174 -14.06 -3.09 -22.18
C GLN A 174 -13.81 -2.58 -20.76
N VAL A 175 -12.62 -2.76 -20.20
CA VAL A 175 -12.28 -2.25 -18.85
C VAL A 175 -12.41 -0.73 -18.81
N GLY A 176 -11.96 -0.02 -19.86
CA GLY A 176 -12.18 1.43 -19.97
C GLY A 176 -13.66 1.85 -20.02
N GLN A 177 -14.52 1.00 -20.57
CA GLN A 177 -15.97 1.24 -20.63
C GLN A 177 -16.70 0.96 -19.32
N ILE A 178 -16.19 0.09 -18.46
CA ILE A 178 -16.82 -0.25 -17.18
C ILE A 178 -17.07 1.01 -16.36
N GLN A 179 -16.05 1.87 -16.23
CA GLN A 179 -16.17 3.11 -15.46
C GLN A 179 -17.20 4.06 -16.07
N GLN A 180 -17.29 4.12 -17.40
CA GLN A 180 -18.18 5.03 -18.11
C GLN A 180 -19.64 4.59 -18.08
N TYR A 181 -19.92 3.29 -18.19
CA TYR A 181 -21.27 2.80 -18.44
C TYR A 181 -21.86 1.93 -17.32
N HIS A 182 -21.03 1.36 -16.43
CA HIS A 182 -21.49 0.35 -15.48
C HIS A 182 -21.32 0.77 -14.01
N LEU A 183 -20.43 1.73 -13.71
CA LEU A 183 -20.22 2.19 -12.35
C LEU A 183 -21.09 3.40 -12.01
N ASN A 184 -21.50 3.49 -10.75
CA ASN A 184 -22.29 4.62 -10.27
C ASN A 184 -21.43 5.89 -10.26
N GLY A 185 -21.82 6.88 -11.09
CA GLY A 185 -21.09 8.14 -11.23
C GLY A 185 -21.07 9.04 -9.99
N LEU A 186 -21.92 8.78 -8.99
CA LEU A 186 -21.93 9.49 -7.71
C LEU A 186 -20.99 8.86 -6.67
N LYS A 187 -20.50 7.64 -6.91
CA LYS A 187 -19.52 6.97 -6.06
C LYS A 187 -18.12 7.14 -6.66
N ARG A 188 -17.14 7.40 -5.81
CA ARG A 188 -15.74 7.43 -6.22
C ARG A 188 -15.28 6.02 -6.55
N ASN A 189 -15.00 5.79 -7.83
CA ASN A 189 -14.48 4.53 -8.33
C ASN A 189 -13.29 4.82 -9.23
N ILE A 190 -12.26 4.00 -9.13
CA ILE A 190 -11.11 4.04 -10.03
C ILE A 190 -10.92 2.61 -10.54
N VAL A 191 -10.82 2.46 -11.85
CA VAL A 191 -10.38 1.22 -12.49
C VAL A 191 -9.21 1.60 -13.39
N HIS A 192 -8.05 1.05 -13.11
CA HIS A 192 -6.82 1.37 -13.81
C HIS A 192 -6.11 0.09 -14.26
N MET A 193 -5.55 0.14 -15.46
CA MET A 193 -4.71 -0.91 -16.03
C MET A 193 -3.26 -0.43 -15.98
N GLY A 194 -2.49 -1.00 -15.06
CA GLY A 194 -1.13 -0.55 -14.79
C GLY A 194 -0.10 -1.19 -15.71
N HIS A 195 -0.29 -2.45 -16.07
CA HIS A 195 0.64 -3.19 -16.90
C HIS A 195 -0.08 -4.18 -17.81
N PHE A 196 0.38 -4.29 -19.04
CA PHE A 196 -0.10 -5.28 -20.00
C PHE A 196 0.99 -5.63 -21.01
N GLU A 197 1.01 -6.87 -21.44
CA GLU A 197 2.00 -7.42 -22.37
C GLU A 197 1.36 -8.52 -23.23
N ALA A 198 1.70 -8.58 -24.50
CA ALA A 198 1.38 -9.72 -25.36
C ALA A 198 2.37 -9.82 -26.53
N GLY A 199 2.76 -11.05 -26.87
CA GLY A 199 3.55 -11.38 -28.05
C GLY A 199 5.02 -11.69 -27.76
N GLU A 200 5.58 -12.56 -28.60
CA GLU A 200 6.93 -13.09 -28.47
C GLU A 200 7.85 -12.61 -29.61
N ALA A 201 7.29 -12.42 -30.82
CA ALA A 201 8.04 -12.00 -32.01
C ALA A 201 7.14 -11.21 -32.99
N ILE A 202 7.79 -10.39 -33.84
CA ILE A 202 7.10 -9.48 -34.76
C ILE A 202 6.34 -10.18 -35.90
N ASN A 203 6.65 -11.42 -36.19
CA ASN A 203 6.10 -12.18 -37.32
C ASN A 203 5.32 -13.43 -36.89
N THR A 204 4.91 -13.48 -35.63
CA THR A 204 4.06 -14.54 -35.07
C THR A 204 2.77 -14.00 -34.49
N VAL A 205 1.73 -14.82 -34.51
CA VAL A 205 0.50 -14.55 -33.77
C VAL A 205 0.80 -14.74 -32.27
N PRO A 206 0.55 -13.73 -31.39
CA PRO A 206 0.84 -13.83 -29.97
C PRO A 206 0.06 -14.98 -29.31
N SER A 207 0.77 -15.86 -28.61
CA SER A 207 0.14 -17.00 -27.90
C SER A 207 0.02 -16.79 -26.40
N HIS A 208 0.78 -15.86 -25.85
CA HIS A 208 0.70 -15.52 -24.43
C HIS A 208 0.57 -14.02 -24.24
N GLY A 209 -0.21 -13.65 -23.26
CA GLY A 209 -0.35 -12.26 -22.84
C GLY A 209 -0.91 -12.18 -21.43
N TYR A 210 -0.70 -11.06 -20.78
CA TYR A 210 -1.33 -10.75 -19.51
C TYR A 210 -1.62 -9.27 -19.37
N LEU A 211 -2.47 -8.98 -18.42
CA LEU A 211 -2.83 -7.64 -18.03
C LEU A 211 -3.07 -7.63 -16.52
N GLU A 212 -2.60 -6.59 -15.83
CA GLU A 212 -2.86 -6.38 -14.44
C GLU A 212 -3.20 -4.92 -14.13
N GLY A 213 -3.97 -4.72 -13.08
CA GLY A 213 -4.42 -3.41 -12.64
C GLY A 213 -5.12 -3.42 -11.29
N THR A 214 -5.71 -2.28 -10.98
CA THR A 214 -6.39 -2.03 -9.72
C THR A 214 -7.73 -1.32 -9.93
#